data_e535d40057498fc949db87403bbc58c7
#
_entry.id   e535d40057498fc949db87403bbc58c7
#
_cell.length_a   1.000
_cell.length_b   1.000
_cell.length_c   1.000
_cell.angle_alpha   90.00
_cell.angle_beta   90.00
_cell.angle_gamma   90.00
#
_symmetry.space_group_name_H-M   'P 1'
#
loop_
_entity.id
_entity.type
_entity.pdbx_description
1 polymer ?
#
loop_
_entity_poly.entity_id
_entity_poly.type
_entity_poly.pdbx_seq_one_letter_code
_entity_poly.pdbx_strand_id
1 'polypeptide(L)'
;MPKSMENSNPRLLLSEILRKVSNAKTKKEKIDLLRKHNSTALRQLLIINFDESVVSMLPEGDVPYTPNDAPVGTDHSRLEQEYRGLYRFFKGGADKLPNLKRESMFVQLLEGLAAEEAELMVLAKDGRI
;
A
#
# COMPACT_ATOMS: atom_id res chain seq x y z
N MET A 1 -15.42 -27.08 -10.70
CA MET A 1 -14.61 -26.31 -10.70
C MET A 1 -14.89 -24.99 -10.42
N PRO A 2 -15.79 -24.52 -10.33
CA PRO A 2 -16.05 -23.18 -10.03
C PRO A 2 -15.19 -22.62 -8.97
N LYS A 3 -14.78 -23.46 -8.02
CA LYS A 3 -13.86 -22.99 -7.04
C LYS A 3 -12.60 -22.47 -7.66
N SER A 4 -12.12 -23.15 -8.69
CA SER A 4 -10.95 -22.66 -9.36
C SER A 4 -11.23 -21.36 -10.09
N MET A 5 -12.47 -21.12 -10.49
CA MET A 5 -12.81 -19.85 -11.08
C MET A 5 -12.77 -18.74 -10.05
N GLU A 6 -13.26 -19.03 -8.85
CA GLU A 6 -13.14 -18.08 -7.78
C GLU A 6 -11.68 -17.76 -7.48
N ASN A 7 -10.88 -18.81 -7.49
CA ASN A 7 -9.45 -18.63 -7.20
C ASN A 7 -8.72 -17.95 -8.34
N SER A 8 -9.27 -18.02 -9.55
CA SER A 8 -8.63 -17.36 -10.67
C SER A 8 -8.92 -15.86 -10.71
N ASN A 9 -9.91 -15.41 -9.94
CA ASN A 9 -10.16 -13.99 -9.84
C ASN A 9 -8.99 -13.34 -9.15
N PRO A 10 -8.37 -12.35 -9.77
CA PRO A 10 -7.28 -11.66 -9.11
C PRO A 10 -7.80 -10.99 -7.85
N ARG A 11 -7.01 -11.07 -6.80
CA ARG A 11 -7.34 -10.33 -5.60
C ARG A 11 -7.27 -8.85 -5.90
N LEU A 12 -8.17 -8.10 -5.28
CA LEU A 12 -8.14 -6.67 -5.42
C LEU A 12 -6.86 -6.11 -4.81
N LEU A 13 -6.29 -5.12 -5.47
CA LEU A 13 -5.20 -4.34 -4.90
C LEU A 13 -5.73 -3.52 -3.73
N LEU A 14 -4.85 -3.17 -2.78
CA LEU A 14 -5.28 -2.34 -1.65
C LEU A 14 -5.86 -1.01 -2.14
N SER A 15 -5.30 -0.45 -3.22
CA SER A 15 -5.84 0.77 -3.81
C SER A 15 -7.26 0.59 -4.32
N GLU A 16 -7.56 -0.57 -4.89
CA GLU A 16 -8.91 -0.87 -5.37
C GLU A 16 -9.89 -1.02 -4.21
N ILE A 17 -9.46 -1.69 -3.14
CA ILE A 17 -10.28 -1.86 -1.95
C ILE A 17 -10.63 -0.50 -1.34
N LEU A 18 -9.62 0.35 -1.16
CA LEU A 18 -9.83 1.66 -0.56
C LEU A 18 -10.67 2.57 -1.44
N ARG A 19 -10.58 2.42 -2.75
CA ARG A 19 -11.45 3.16 -3.66
C ARG A 19 -12.90 2.75 -3.47
N LYS A 20 -13.17 1.44 -3.34
CA LYS A 20 -14.51 0.96 -3.06
C LYS A 20 -15.04 1.51 -1.74
N VAL A 21 -14.19 1.52 -0.71
CA VAL A 21 -14.57 2.08 0.60
C VAL A 21 -14.89 3.56 0.46
N SER A 22 -14.06 4.30 -0.26
CA SER A 22 -14.28 5.73 -0.48
C SER A 22 -15.59 6.01 -1.20
N ASN A 23 -15.96 5.15 -2.14
CA ASN A 23 -17.18 5.33 -2.93
C ASN A 23 -18.44 4.81 -2.23
N ALA A 24 -18.30 4.08 -1.13
CA ALA A 24 -19.46 3.60 -0.39
C ALA A 24 -20.20 4.78 0.25
N LYS A 25 -21.53 4.71 0.27
CA LYS A 25 -22.35 5.85 0.68
C LYS A 25 -22.55 5.95 2.18
N THR A 26 -22.54 4.83 2.89
CA THR A 26 -22.80 4.84 4.32
C THR A 26 -21.61 4.32 5.10
N LYS A 27 -21.55 4.69 6.37
CA LYS A 27 -20.52 4.21 7.27
C LYS A 27 -20.56 2.69 7.40
N LYS A 28 -21.78 2.13 7.44
CA LYS A 28 -21.94 0.69 7.54
C LYS A 28 -21.33 -0.03 6.34
N GLU A 29 -21.62 0.48 5.14
CA GLU A 29 -21.06 -0.10 3.90
C GLU A 29 -19.54 -0.04 3.90
N LYS A 30 -18.96 1.07 4.36
CA LYS A 30 -17.50 1.22 4.43
C LYS A 30 -16.90 0.18 5.38
N ILE A 31 -17.51 0.01 6.54
CA ILE A 31 -17.03 -0.96 7.53
C ILE A 31 -17.16 -2.38 6.99
N ASP A 32 -18.26 -2.70 6.33
CA ASP A 32 -18.48 -4.03 5.76
C ASP A 32 -17.45 -4.35 4.70
N LEU A 33 -17.10 -3.37 3.85
CA LEU A 33 -16.08 -3.56 2.83
C LEU A 33 -14.71 -3.79 3.45
N LEU A 34 -14.36 -3.03 4.48
CA LEU A 34 -13.08 -3.22 5.16
C LEU A 34 -13.00 -4.59 5.82
N ARG A 35 -14.09 -5.06 6.40
CA ARG A 35 -14.12 -6.40 7.00
C ARG A 35 -14.03 -7.50 5.96
N LYS A 36 -14.73 -7.33 4.85
CA LYS A 36 -14.72 -8.30 3.75
C LYS A 36 -13.32 -8.47 3.16
N HIS A 37 -12.59 -7.40 3.02
CA HIS A 37 -11.25 -7.41 2.42
C HIS A 37 -10.13 -7.32 3.45
N ASN A 38 -10.44 -7.65 4.70
CA ASN A 38 -9.46 -7.58 5.78
C ASN A 38 -8.22 -8.43 5.47
N SER A 39 -7.06 -7.83 5.66
CA SER A 39 -5.78 -8.52 5.51
C SER A 39 -4.76 -7.83 6.39
N THR A 40 -3.65 -8.52 6.68
CA THR A 40 -2.57 -7.92 7.45
C THR A 40 -1.99 -6.72 6.72
N ALA A 41 -1.85 -6.82 5.40
CA ALA A 41 -1.33 -5.72 4.60
C ALA A 41 -2.23 -4.50 4.68
N LEU A 42 -3.53 -4.67 4.56
CA LEU A 42 -4.48 -3.56 4.66
C LEU A 42 -4.42 -2.91 6.03
N ARG A 43 -4.40 -3.72 7.10
CA ARG A 43 -4.29 -3.19 8.45
C ARG A 43 -3.00 -2.41 8.66
N GLN A 44 -1.87 -2.91 8.16
CA GLN A 44 -0.59 -2.22 8.26
C GLN A 44 -0.63 -0.88 7.53
N LEU A 45 -1.19 -0.84 6.35
CA LEU A 45 -1.31 0.39 5.59
C LEU A 45 -2.13 1.44 6.34
N LEU A 46 -3.25 1.02 6.92
CA LEU A 46 -4.09 1.94 7.70
C LEU A 46 -3.41 2.41 8.97
N ILE A 47 -2.64 1.54 9.63
CA ILE A 47 -1.86 1.94 10.79
C ILE A 47 -0.82 2.99 10.37
N ILE A 48 -0.12 2.76 9.28
CA ILE A 48 0.87 3.71 8.78
C ILE A 48 0.22 5.06 8.52
N ASN A 49 -0.97 5.07 7.96
CA ASN A 49 -1.64 6.31 7.61
C ASN A 49 -2.20 7.06 8.81
N PHE A 50 -2.79 6.34 9.75
CA PHE A 50 -3.59 6.97 10.82
C PHE A 50 -2.94 6.98 12.19
N ASP A 51 -1.97 6.12 12.47
CA ASP A 51 -1.34 6.03 13.78
C ASP A 51 -0.22 7.06 13.88
N GLU A 52 -0.42 8.08 14.70
CA GLU A 52 0.56 9.16 14.86
C GLU A 52 1.88 8.70 15.47
N SER A 53 1.89 7.55 16.14
CA SER A 53 3.13 7.02 16.71
C SER A 53 4.04 6.40 15.64
N VAL A 54 3.51 6.15 14.45
CA VAL A 54 4.29 5.65 13.32
C VAL A 54 4.88 6.86 12.58
N VAL A 55 6.19 7.02 12.68
CA VAL A 55 6.88 8.19 12.14
C VAL A 55 7.69 7.80 10.92
N SER A 56 7.40 8.43 9.78
CA SER A 56 8.13 8.19 8.54
C SER A 56 9.53 8.79 8.62
N MET A 57 10.51 8.05 8.13
CA MET A 57 11.88 8.54 7.98
C MET A 57 12.18 8.96 6.54
N LEU A 58 11.16 9.05 5.70
CA LEU A 58 11.28 9.50 4.33
C LEU A 58 10.91 10.98 4.25
N PRO A 59 11.43 11.72 3.24
CA PRO A 59 11.00 13.10 3.03
C PRO A 59 9.50 13.16 2.79
N GLU A 60 8.87 14.21 3.31
CA GLU A 60 7.45 14.44 3.10
C GLU A 60 7.20 14.86 1.67
N GLY A 61 6.01 14.53 1.16
CA GLY A 61 5.58 14.96 -0.17
C GLY A 61 5.88 13.95 -1.26
N ASP A 62 5.89 14.44 -2.48
CA ASP A 62 6.04 13.61 -3.66
C ASP A 62 7.41 12.95 -3.73
N VAL A 63 7.44 11.78 -4.35
CA VAL A 63 8.66 11.00 -4.53
C VAL A 63 8.95 10.90 -6.03
N PRO A 64 10.18 11.18 -6.45
CA PRO A 64 10.53 11.07 -7.89
C PRO A 64 10.77 9.60 -8.25
N TYR A 65 9.80 9.00 -8.92
CA TYR A 65 9.91 7.62 -9.39
C TYR A 65 9.19 7.49 -10.74
N THR A 66 9.55 6.45 -11.50
CA THR A 66 8.89 6.16 -12.76
C THR A 66 7.74 5.20 -12.51
N PRO A 67 6.47 5.63 -12.72
CA PRO A 67 5.35 4.73 -12.50
C PRO A 67 5.42 3.49 -13.38
N ASN A 68 5.01 2.36 -12.82
CA ASN A 68 4.90 1.11 -13.57
C ASN A 68 3.62 1.18 -14.41
N ASP A 69 3.74 1.08 -15.72
CA ASP A 69 2.60 1.19 -16.62
C ASP A 69 1.97 -0.16 -16.99
N ALA A 70 2.43 -1.24 -16.36
CA ALA A 70 1.84 -2.55 -16.61
C ALA A 70 0.37 -2.56 -16.16
N PRO A 71 -0.52 -3.19 -16.92
CA PRO A 71 -1.92 -3.30 -16.51
C PRO A 71 -2.07 -4.02 -15.19
N VAL A 72 -3.12 -3.68 -14.44
CA VAL A 72 -3.41 -4.33 -13.17
C VAL A 72 -3.54 -5.84 -13.37
N GLY A 73 -2.90 -6.59 -12.47
CA GLY A 73 -2.95 -8.05 -12.53
C GLY A 73 -1.86 -8.67 -13.39
N THR A 74 -0.97 -7.86 -13.97
CA THR A 74 0.10 -8.37 -14.82
C THR A 74 1.46 -8.19 -14.14
N ASP A 75 2.39 -7.52 -14.76
CA ASP A 75 3.79 -7.50 -14.36
C ASP A 75 4.09 -6.42 -13.32
N HIS A 76 3.59 -6.62 -12.11
CA HIS A 76 3.86 -5.70 -11.00
C HIS A 76 3.82 -6.45 -9.67
N SER A 77 4.47 -5.88 -8.64
CA SER A 77 4.37 -6.40 -7.29
C SER A 77 3.10 -5.85 -6.61
N ARG A 78 2.79 -6.35 -5.42
CA ARG A 78 1.57 -6.01 -4.69
C ARG A 78 1.91 -5.67 -3.26
N LEU A 79 1.28 -4.64 -2.71
CA LEU A 79 1.47 -4.29 -1.30
C LEU A 79 1.07 -5.44 -0.38
N GLU A 80 0.13 -6.26 -0.80
CA GLU A 80 -0.29 -7.44 -0.05
C GLU A 80 0.87 -8.40 0.22
N GLN A 81 1.92 -8.34 -0.60
CA GLN A 81 3.12 -9.16 -0.44
C GLN A 81 4.30 -8.34 0.08
N GLU A 82 4.40 -7.08 -0.34
CA GLU A 82 5.55 -6.23 -0.04
C GLU A 82 5.46 -5.56 1.34
N TYR A 83 4.32 -5.60 1.99
CA TYR A 83 4.12 -4.89 3.26
C TYR A 83 5.12 -5.30 4.36
N ARG A 84 5.65 -6.50 4.27
CA ARG A 84 6.58 -7.01 5.29
C ARG A 84 7.90 -6.24 5.32
N GLY A 85 8.25 -5.57 4.24
CA GLY A 85 9.47 -4.76 4.17
C GLY A 85 9.26 -3.30 4.53
N LEU A 86 8.03 -2.87 4.81
CA LEU A 86 7.74 -1.46 5.03
C LEU A 86 8.35 -0.90 6.32
N TYR A 87 8.67 -1.77 7.29
CA TYR A 87 9.26 -1.32 8.55
C TYR A 87 10.52 -0.47 8.36
N ARG A 88 11.23 -0.68 7.25
CA ARG A 88 12.50 0.03 6.97
C ARG A 88 12.32 1.52 6.77
N PHE A 89 11.12 1.96 6.47
CA PHE A 89 10.83 3.34 6.14
C PHE A 89 10.34 4.14 7.34
N PHE A 90 10.19 3.50 8.50
CA PHE A 90 9.63 4.14 9.67
C PHE A 90 10.59 4.04 10.85
N LYS A 91 10.51 5.05 11.73
CA LYS A 91 11.38 5.12 12.89
C LYS A 91 11.21 3.88 13.78
N GLY A 92 12.32 3.33 14.23
CA GLY A 92 12.32 2.13 15.07
C GLY A 92 12.50 0.84 14.30
N GLY A 93 12.31 0.84 12.98
CA GLY A 93 12.41 -0.38 12.17
C GLY A 93 13.83 -0.69 11.72
N ALA A 94 14.51 0.29 11.13
CA ALA A 94 15.88 0.14 10.65
C ALA A 94 16.59 1.49 10.73
N ASP A 95 16.72 2.03 11.93
CA ASP A 95 17.21 3.39 12.12
C ASP A 95 18.64 3.59 11.65
N LYS A 96 19.43 2.53 11.62
CA LYS A 96 20.83 2.62 11.17
C LYS A 96 21.00 2.61 9.67
N LEU A 97 19.93 2.36 8.93
CA LEU A 97 19.98 2.36 7.48
C LEU A 97 20.24 3.80 7.00
N PRO A 98 21.22 4.03 6.11
CA PRO A 98 21.46 5.39 5.60
C PRO A 98 20.25 5.94 4.88
N ASN A 99 20.00 7.23 5.04
CA ASN A 99 18.82 7.87 4.44
C ASN A 99 18.77 7.72 2.92
N LEU A 100 19.91 7.91 2.25
CA LEU A 100 19.95 7.77 0.78
C LEU A 100 19.57 6.37 0.35
N LYS A 101 20.03 5.36 1.10
CA LYS A 101 19.69 3.99 0.78
C LYS A 101 18.21 3.71 1.03
N ARG A 102 17.68 4.25 2.12
CA ARG A 102 16.26 4.11 2.45
C ARG A 102 15.39 4.72 1.34
N GLU A 103 15.75 5.91 0.89
CA GLU A 103 15.01 6.57 -0.17
C GLU A 103 15.09 5.79 -1.49
N SER A 104 16.27 5.26 -1.81
CA SER A 104 16.45 4.44 -3.00
C SER A 104 15.60 3.17 -2.95
N MET A 105 15.53 2.53 -1.77
CA MET A 105 14.71 1.33 -1.58
C MET A 105 13.23 1.66 -1.72
N PHE A 106 12.80 2.83 -1.26
CA PHE A 106 11.41 3.25 -1.39
C PHE A 106 11.05 3.49 -2.85
N VAL A 107 11.93 4.15 -3.61
CA VAL A 107 11.73 4.35 -5.05
C VAL A 107 11.60 3.00 -5.76
N GLN A 108 12.46 2.04 -5.43
CA GLN A 108 12.39 0.71 -6.03
C GLN A 108 11.07 0.02 -5.72
N LEU A 109 10.58 0.16 -4.50
CA LEU A 109 9.29 -0.39 -4.12
C LEU A 109 8.18 0.21 -5.00
N LEU A 110 8.16 1.54 -5.12
CA LEU A 110 7.13 2.23 -5.88
C LEU A 110 7.16 1.82 -7.36
N GLU A 111 8.34 1.69 -7.92
CA GLU A 111 8.47 1.35 -9.34
C GLU A 111 8.05 -0.09 -9.64
N GLY A 112 8.06 -0.94 -8.64
CA GLY A 112 7.60 -2.32 -8.79
C GLY A 112 6.10 -2.50 -8.58
N LEU A 113 5.46 -1.61 -7.83
CA LEU A 113 4.03 -1.71 -7.54
C LEU A 113 3.18 -1.25 -8.73
N ALA A 114 1.93 -1.70 -8.80
CA ALA A 114 0.97 -1.11 -9.72
C ALA A 114 0.89 0.39 -9.43
N ALA A 115 0.69 1.20 -10.47
CA ALA A 115 0.75 2.65 -10.34
C ALA A 115 -0.14 3.20 -9.22
N GLU A 116 -1.36 2.68 -9.10
CA GLU A 116 -2.29 3.16 -8.08
C GLU A 116 -1.86 2.77 -6.66
N GLU A 117 -1.25 1.60 -6.50
CA GLU A 117 -0.72 1.21 -5.18
C GLU A 117 0.50 2.05 -4.82
N ALA A 118 1.32 2.40 -5.79
CA ALA A 118 2.46 3.29 -5.56
C ALA A 118 1.99 4.65 -5.08
N GLU A 119 0.97 5.22 -5.73
CA GLU A 119 0.39 6.49 -5.30
C GLU A 119 -0.16 6.41 -3.89
N LEU A 120 -0.86 5.31 -3.58
CA LEU A 120 -1.41 5.07 -2.26
C LEU A 120 -0.32 5.06 -1.20
N MET A 121 0.81 4.41 -1.50
CA MET A 121 1.92 4.31 -0.56
C MET A 121 2.56 5.68 -0.30
N VAL A 122 2.68 6.51 -1.34
CA VAL A 122 3.21 7.86 -1.18
C VAL A 122 2.30 8.68 -0.26
N LEU A 123 0.99 8.53 -0.39
CA LEU A 123 0.04 9.23 0.49
C LEU A 123 0.10 8.67 1.91
N ALA A 124 0.17 7.35 2.05
CA ALA A 124 0.15 6.70 3.36
C ALA A 124 1.35 7.11 4.23
N LYS A 125 2.52 7.24 3.63
CA LYS A 125 3.71 7.60 4.41
C LYS A 125 3.58 8.96 5.09
N ASP A 126 2.75 9.83 4.51
CA ASP A 126 2.50 11.19 5.03
C ASP A 126 1.14 11.30 5.74
N GLY A 127 0.44 10.19 5.91
CA GLY A 127 -0.87 10.20 6.56
C GLY A 127 -1.97 10.89 5.76
N ARG A 128 -1.92 10.83 4.45
CA ARG A 128 -2.81 11.59 3.56
C ARG A 128 -3.83 10.75 2.79
N ILE A 129 -3.99 9.51 3.13
CA ILE A 129 -5.03 8.70 2.48
C ILE A 129 -6.42 9.25 2.81
#